data_e37491e4059bb38acf980d828711db04
#
_entry.id   e37491e4059bb38acf980d828711db04
#
_cell.length_a   1.000
_cell.length_b   1.000
_cell.length_c   1.000
_cell.angle_alpha   90.00
_cell.angle_beta   90.00
_cell.angle_gamma   90.00
#
_symmetry.space_group_name_H-M   'P 1'
#
loop_
_entity.id
_entity.type
_entity.pdbx_description
1 polymer ?
#
loop_
_entity_poly.entity_id
_entity_poly.type
_entity_poly.pdbx_seq_one_letter_code
_entity_poly.pdbx_strand_id
1 'polypeptide(L)'
;MNLQELQDEWKADSIIDDDHLDKEAVRIPNLHQKYLKFLMEYKLKLTKQRAEFHSLRRLKIRYYNGELGREELEEHGWEQYQGIKPIKSVQDDLLHGDDDLIKMTVRISYLEDMVYATESIMKSISSRGWDIKNSIEWKKFISGA
;
A
#
# COMPACT_ATOMS: atom_id res chain seq x y z
N MET A 1 3.03 2.85 10.58
CA MET A 1 3.06 4.15 9.83
C MET A 1 1.87 4.20 8.89
N ASN A 2 1.08 5.25 8.98
CA ASN A 2 -0.04 5.49 8.08
C ASN A 2 0.40 6.38 6.89
N LEU A 3 -0.50 6.61 5.94
CA LEU A 3 -0.19 7.40 4.73
C LEU A 3 0.27 8.83 5.06
N GLN A 4 -0.38 9.48 6.02
CA GLN A 4 -0.01 10.84 6.43
C GLN A 4 1.38 10.87 7.05
N GLU A 5 1.68 9.90 7.90
CA GLU A 5 3.02 9.77 8.52
C GLU A 5 4.10 9.53 7.47
N LEU A 6 3.82 8.68 6.48
CA LEU A 6 4.74 8.44 5.35
C LEU A 6 5.01 9.72 4.55
N GLN A 7 3.96 10.48 4.26
CA GLN A 7 4.08 11.74 3.53
C GLN A 7 4.84 12.80 4.33
N ASP A 8 4.59 12.90 5.63
CA ASP A 8 5.31 13.83 6.51
C ASP A 8 6.79 13.46 6.63
N GLU A 9 7.09 12.16 6.73
CA GLU A 9 8.45 11.66 6.76
C GLU A 9 9.21 12.02 5.48
N TRP A 10 8.60 11.78 4.33
CA TRP A 10 9.19 12.13 3.04
C TRP A 10 9.31 13.65 2.85
N LYS A 11 8.34 14.42 3.30
CA LYS A 11 8.41 15.88 3.25
C LYS A 11 9.65 16.40 3.96
N ALA A 12 9.97 15.84 5.12
CA ALA A 12 11.18 16.19 5.85
C ALA A 12 12.44 15.70 5.13
N ASP A 13 12.46 14.46 4.66
CA ASP A 13 13.61 13.85 3.98
C ASP A 13 13.85 14.39 2.56
N SER A 14 12.84 14.96 1.93
CA SER A 14 12.93 15.47 0.55
C SER A 14 13.76 16.76 0.44
N ILE A 15 13.93 17.46 1.52
CA ILE A 15 14.67 18.73 1.55
C ILE A 15 16.15 18.46 1.23
N ILE A 16 16.69 19.20 0.27
CA ILE A 16 18.10 19.19 -0.07
C ILE A 16 18.75 20.43 0.54
N ASP A 17 19.73 20.22 1.42
CA ASP A 17 20.53 21.28 1.98
C ASP A 17 21.48 21.83 0.91
N ASP A 18 21.12 22.97 0.35
CA ASP A 18 21.85 23.61 -0.74
C ASP A 18 23.26 24.07 -0.36
N ASP A 19 23.53 24.24 0.92
CA ASP A 19 24.86 24.61 1.44
C ASP A 19 25.79 23.41 1.64
N HIS A 20 25.25 22.18 1.59
CA HIS A 20 26.00 20.95 1.84
C HIS A 20 25.66 19.87 0.82
N LEU A 21 25.78 20.19 -0.48
CA LEU A 21 25.41 19.31 -1.58
C LEU A 21 26.24 18.02 -1.63
N ASP A 22 27.48 18.04 -1.17
CA ASP A 22 28.36 16.89 -1.02
C ASP A 22 27.78 15.87 -0.02
N LYS A 23 27.29 16.34 1.11
CA LYS A 23 26.63 15.52 2.14
C LYS A 23 25.31 14.97 1.64
N GLU A 24 24.55 15.76 0.91
CA GLU A 24 23.29 15.33 0.30
C GLU A 24 23.48 14.21 -0.73
N ALA A 25 24.56 14.28 -1.51
CA ALA A 25 24.91 13.20 -2.45
C ALA A 25 25.24 11.88 -1.74
N VAL A 26 26.00 11.94 -0.66
CA VAL A 26 26.37 10.77 0.15
C VAL A 26 25.17 10.18 0.90
N ARG A 27 24.17 10.98 1.19
CA ARG A 27 22.95 10.57 1.90
C ARG A 27 22.00 9.73 1.04
N ILE A 28 22.10 9.79 -0.28
CA ILE A 28 21.19 9.10 -1.20
C ILE A 28 21.04 7.60 -0.89
N PRO A 29 22.10 6.80 -0.71
CA PRO A 29 21.96 5.39 -0.38
C PRO A 29 21.19 5.11 0.91
N ASN A 30 21.33 5.95 1.92
CA ASN A 30 20.60 5.81 3.17
C ASN A 30 19.10 6.10 2.99
N LEU A 31 18.75 7.12 2.22
CA LEU A 31 17.36 7.41 1.88
C LEU A 31 16.75 6.26 1.09
N HIS A 32 17.47 5.75 0.11
CA HIS A 32 17.03 4.61 -0.67
C HIS A 32 16.74 3.39 0.22
N GLN A 33 17.64 3.04 1.10
CA GLN A 33 17.48 1.89 2.01
C GLN A 33 16.29 2.09 2.96
N LYS A 34 16.12 3.29 3.50
CA LYS A 34 15.00 3.63 4.39
C LYS A 34 13.66 3.38 3.72
N TYR A 35 13.45 3.94 2.54
CA TYR A 35 12.17 3.83 1.83
C TYR A 35 11.96 2.49 1.15
N LEU A 36 13.05 1.81 0.75
CA LEU A 36 12.96 0.43 0.27
C LEU A 36 12.42 -0.50 1.36
N LYS A 37 12.87 -0.33 2.59
CA LYS A 37 12.35 -1.08 3.75
C LYS A 37 10.84 -0.87 3.92
N PHE A 38 10.37 0.36 3.87
CA PHE A 38 8.94 0.67 3.94
C PHE A 38 8.18 0.00 2.79
N LEU A 39 8.70 0.13 1.58
CA LEU A 39 8.08 -0.47 0.40
C LEU A 39 7.92 -1.99 0.54
N MET A 40 8.94 -2.68 0.99
CA MET A 40 8.91 -4.13 1.20
C MET A 40 7.90 -4.52 2.29
N GLU A 41 7.84 -3.77 3.38
CA GLU A 41 6.86 -4.00 4.44
C GLU A 41 5.42 -3.84 3.94
N TYR A 42 5.14 -2.79 3.17
CA TYR A 42 3.80 -2.56 2.61
C TYR A 42 3.41 -3.61 1.56
N LYS A 43 4.33 -4.01 0.70
CA LYS A 43 4.10 -5.09 -0.27
C LYS A 43 3.78 -6.41 0.42
N LEU A 44 4.49 -6.72 1.49
CA LEU A 44 4.23 -7.94 2.27
C LEU A 44 2.83 -7.91 2.91
N LYS A 45 2.46 -6.78 3.53
CA LYS A 45 1.13 -6.58 4.11
C LYS A 45 0.03 -6.70 3.04
N LEU A 46 0.27 -6.10 1.86
CA LEU A 46 -0.67 -6.17 0.74
C LEU A 46 -0.88 -7.60 0.26
N THR A 47 0.18 -8.35 0.08
CA THR A 47 0.12 -9.76 -0.31
C THR A 47 -0.67 -10.58 0.70
N LYS A 48 -0.42 -10.36 2.00
CA LYS A 48 -1.14 -11.02 3.08
C LYS A 48 -2.63 -10.69 3.06
N GLN A 49 -2.98 -9.41 2.92
CA GLN A 49 -4.39 -8.99 2.87
C GLN A 49 -5.12 -9.55 1.65
N ARG A 50 -4.46 -9.60 0.50
CA ARG A 50 -5.03 -10.23 -0.70
C ARG A 50 -5.30 -11.72 -0.50
N ALA A 51 -4.39 -12.43 0.14
CA ALA A 51 -4.58 -13.84 0.47
C ALA A 51 -5.75 -14.04 1.44
N GLU A 52 -5.85 -13.22 2.47
CA GLU A 52 -6.97 -13.24 3.43
C GLU A 52 -8.30 -12.91 2.74
N PHE A 53 -8.31 -11.97 1.81
CA PHE A 53 -9.49 -11.64 1.02
C PHE A 53 -9.98 -12.86 0.20
N HIS A 54 -9.09 -13.54 -0.48
CA HIS A 54 -9.46 -14.72 -1.27
C HIS A 54 -9.99 -15.85 -0.39
N SER A 55 -9.41 -16.05 0.78
CA SER A 55 -9.89 -17.04 1.75
C SER A 55 -11.29 -16.67 2.27
N LEU A 56 -11.50 -15.42 2.63
CA LEU A 56 -12.80 -14.95 3.10
C LEU A 56 -13.85 -15.01 2.00
N ARG A 57 -13.48 -14.61 0.78
CA ARG A 57 -14.39 -14.69 -0.37
C ARG A 57 -14.87 -16.14 -0.61
N ARG A 58 -13.96 -17.08 -0.55
CA ARG A 58 -14.30 -18.52 -0.68
C ARG A 58 -15.24 -18.96 0.43
N LEU A 59 -15.01 -18.55 1.65
CA LEU A 59 -15.86 -18.84 2.80
C LEU A 59 -17.26 -18.23 2.62
N LYS A 60 -17.34 -17.00 2.15
CA LYS A 60 -18.60 -16.31 1.89
C LYS A 60 -19.40 -16.95 0.76
N ILE A 61 -18.75 -17.48 -0.27
CA ILE A 61 -19.41 -18.27 -1.31
C ILE A 61 -20.12 -19.49 -0.69
N ARG A 62 -19.44 -20.21 0.18
CA ARG A 62 -20.04 -21.34 0.91
C ARG A 62 -21.18 -20.87 1.82
N TYR A 63 -21.02 -19.74 2.47
CA TYR A 63 -22.06 -19.15 3.33
C TYR A 63 -23.35 -18.86 2.55
N TYR A 64 -23.27 -18.16 1.43
CA TYR A 64 -24.43 -17.83 0.62
C TYR A 64 -25.05 -19.02 -0.11
N ASN A 65 -24.30 -20.09 -0.28
CA ASN A 65 -24.82 -21.36 -0.79
C ASN A 65 -25.46 -22.25 0.30
N GLY A 66 -25.45 -21.80 1.56
CA GLY A 66 -25.99 -22.56 2.67
C GLY A 66 -25.14 -23.78 3.07
N GLU A 67 -23.86 -23.78 2.73
CA GLU A 67 -22.97 -24.93 2.93
C GLU A 67 -22.22 -24.92 4.26
N LEU A 68 -22.34 -23.84 5.05
CA LEU A 68 -21.68 -23.77 6.35
C LEU A 68 -22.46 -24.53 7.42
N GLY A 69 -21.75 -25.35 8.19
CA GLY A 69 -22.29 -26.05 9.35
C GLY A 69 -22.49 -25.09 10.53
N ARG A 70 -23.23 -25.58 11.54
CA ARG A 70 -23.53 -24.80 12.74
C ARG A 70 -22.27 -24.34 13.48
N GLU A 71 -21.26 -25.19 13.59
CA GLU A 71 -20.00 -24.85 14.25
C GLU A 71 -19.24 -23.75 13.51
N GLU A 72 -19.18 -23.81 12.19
CA GLU A 72 -18.55 -22.79 11.34
C GLU A 72 -19.25 -21.45 11.47
N LEU A 73 -20.60 -21.43 11.50
CA LEU A 73 -21.38 -20.21 11.69
C LEU A 73 -21.14 -19.59 13.06
N GLU A 74 -21.09 -20.40 14.13
CA GLU A 74 -20.81 -19.95 15.50
C GLU A 74 -19.40 -19.38 15.61
N GLU A 75 -18.41 -20.02 14.98
CA GLU A 75 -17.02 -19.57 14.96
C GLU A 75 -16.88 -18.16 14.39
N HIS A 76 -17.63 -17.83 13.36
CA HIS A 76 -17.61 -16.53 12.71
C HIS A 76 -18.64 -15.53 13.25
N GLY A 77 -19.54 -15.97 14.15
CA GLY A 77 -20.64 -15.16 14.65
C GLY A 77 -21.70 -14.83 13.60
N TRP A 78 -21.85 -15.69 12.60
CA TRP A 78 -22.82 -15.50 11.51
C TRP A 78 -24.10 -16.28 11.77
N GLU A 79 -25.21 -15.68 11.35
CA GLU A 79 -26.50 -16.36 11.31
C GLU A 79 -26.64 -17.13 10.00
N GLN A 80 -27.43 -18.21 10.01
CA GLN A 80 -27.74 -18.98 8.82
C GLN A 80 -28.33 -18.06 7.74
N TYR A 81 -27.77 -18.11 6.53
CA TYR A 81 -28.31 -17.38 5.38
C TYR A 81 -29.69 -17.92 5.02
N GLN A 82 -30.69 -17.03 5.01
CA GLN A 82 -32.10 -17.37 4.82
C GLN A 82 -32.56 -17.29 3.35
N GLY A 83 -31.68 -16.84 2.45
CA GLY A 83 -31.99 -16.72 1.03
C GLY A 83 -32.00 -18.08 0.31
N ILE A 84 -32.49 -18.07 -0.92
CA ILE A 84 -32.40 -19.20 -1.83
C ILE A 84 -30.97 -19.32 -2.32
N LYS A 85 -30.49 -20.56 -2.57
CA LYS A 85 -29.17 -20.78 -3.17
C LYS A 85 -29.05 -19.96 -4.47
N PRO A 86 -28.13 -18.99 -4.54
CA PRO A 86 -28.08 -18.05 -5.67
C PRO A 86 -27.50 -18.70 -6.92
N ILE A 87 -27.98 -18.27 -8.07
CA ILE A 87 -27.29 -18.47 -9.34
C ILE A 87 -26.04 -17.56 -9.37
N LYS A 88 -25.11 -17.83 -10.28
CA LYS A 88 -23.80 -17.15 -10.31
C LYS A 88 -23.87 -15.62 -10.33
N SER A 89 -24.78 -15.05 -11.12
CA SER A 89 -24.94 -13.59 -11.21
C SER A 89 -25.41 -12.97 -9.90
N VAL A 90 -26.36 -13.61 -9.22
CA VAL A 90 -26.84 -13.17 -7.91
C VAL A 90 -25.78 -13.39 -6.83
N GLN A 91 -25.03 -14.48 -6.92
CA GLN A 91 -23.90 -14.74 -6.02
C GLN A 91 -22.85 -13.62 -6.10
N ASP A 92 -22.48 -13.20 -7.32
CA ASP A 92 -21.53 -12.11 -7.52
C ASP A 92 -22.04 -10.81 -6.88
N ASP A 93 -23.31 -10.48 -7.03
CA ASP A 93 -23.92 -9.30 -6.38
C ASP A 93 -23.89 -9.41 -4.85
N LEU A 94 -24.18 -10.58 -4.29
CA LEU A 94 -24.12 -10.80 -2.85
C LEU A 94 -22.70 -10.62 -2.31
N LEU A 95 -21.70 -11.12 -3.04
CA LEU A 95 -20.28 -10.97 -2.67
C LEU A 95 -19.83 -9.51 -2.76
N HIS A 96 -20.22 -8.79 -3.80
CA HIS A 96 -19.89 -7.37 -3.96
C HIS A 96 -20.55 -6.49 -2.89
N GLY A 97 -21.71 -6.87 -2.39
CA GLY A 97 -22.42 -6.17 -1.33
C GLY A 97 -22.11 -6.67 0.08
N ASP A 98 -21.25 -7.67 0.23
CA ASP A 98 -20.91 -8.23 1.53
C ASP A 98 -20.03 -7.26 2.34
N ASP A 99 -20.46 -6.88 3.52
CA ASP A 99 -19.79 -5.88 4.35
C ASP A 99 -18.38 -6.28 4.74
N ASP A 100 -18.15 -7.55 5.06
CA ASP A 100 -16.82 -8.03 5.46
C ASP A 100 -15.84 -7.99 4.28
N LEU A 101 -16.31 -8.36 3.08
CA LEU A 101 -15.50 -8.28 1.86
C LEU A 101 -15.24 -6.83 1.45
N ILE A 102 -16.22 -5.95 1.60
CA ILE A 102 -16.05 -4.51 1.35
C ILE A 102 -14.98 -3.92 2.27
N LYS A 103 -15.01 -4.24 3.56
CA LYS A 103 -14.00 -3.76 4.52
C LYS A 103 -12.60 -4.22 4.12
N MET A 104 -12.45 -5.45 3.68
CA MET A 104 -11.14 -5.95 3.21
C MET A 104 -10.71 -5.28 1.92
N THR A 105 -11.62 -5.03 0.99
CA THR A 105 -11.33 -4.30 -0.25
C THR A 105 -10.81 -2.90 0.05
N VAL A 106 -11.41 -2.20 1.01
CA VAL A 106 -10.95 -0.87 1.45
C VAL A 106 -9.53 -0.94 2.03
N ARG A 107 -9.24 -1.93 2.87
CA ARG A 107 -7.90 -2.13 3.43
C ARG A 107 -6.86 -2.42 2.35
N ILE A 108 -7.21 -3.26 1.38
CA ILE A 108 -6.33 -3.58 0.24
C ILE A 108 -6.05 -2.33 -0.58
N SER A 109 -7.07 -1.56 -0.91
CA SER A 109 -6.93 -0.30 -1.64
C SER A 109 -6.01 0.69 -0.90
N TYR A 110 -6.16 0.81 0.40
CA TYR A 110 -5.28 1.64 1.23
C TYR A 110 -3.82 1.18 1.16
N LEU A 111 -3.57 -0.13 1.24
CA LEU A 111 -2.21 -0.68 1.12
C LEU A 111 -1.63 -0.50 -0.29
N GLU A 112 -2.46 -0.60 -1.33
CA GLU A 112 -2.05 -0.28 -2.70
C GLU A 112 -1.60 1.18 -2.83
N ASP A 113 -2.33 2.10 -2.19
CA ASP A 113 -1.96 3.51 -2.15
C ASP A 113 -0.66 3.74 -1.39
N MET A 114 -0.42 3.02 -0.28
CA MET A 114 0.85 3.06 0.45
C MET A 114 2.02 2.59 -0.41
N VAL A 115 1.83 1.51 -1.15
CA VAL A 115 2.83 0.98 -2.09
C VAL A 115 3.10 2.00 -3.19
N TYR A 116 2.06 2.54 -3.81
CA TYR A 116 2.18 3.56 -4.85
C TYR A 116 2.93 4.81 -4.37
N ALA A 117 2.55 5.33 -3.20
CA ALA A 117 3.20 6.50 -2.62
C ALA A 117 4.69 6.24 -2.35
N THR A 118 5.03 5.06 -1.82
CA THR A 118 6.41 4.70 -1.54
C THR A 118 7.22 4.50 -2.82
N GLU A 119 6.65 3.89 -3.85
CA GLU A 119 7.29 3.77 -5.18
C GLU A 119 7.55 5.13 -5.81
N SER A 120 6.63 6.07 -5.66
CA SER A 120 6.80 7.46 -6.12
C SER A 120 7.96 8.16 -5.39
N ILE A 121 8.06 7.96 -4.08
CA ILE A 121 9.20 8.45 -3.28
C ILE A 121 10.51 7.83 -3.78
N MET A 122 10.54 6.53 -4.05
CA MET A 122 11.73 5.83 -4.56
C MET A 122 12.19 6.40 -5.90
N LYS A 123 11.26 6.76 -6.79
CA LYS A 123 11.58 7.43 -8.05
C LYS A 123 12.23 8.79 -7.83
N SER A 124 11.71 9.57 -6.88
CA SER A 124 12.29 10.86 -6.51
C SER A 124 13.71 10.70 -5.94
N ILE A 125 13.94 9.68 -5.14
CA ILE A 125 15.28 9.36 -4.62
C ILE A 125 16.22 8.99 -5.78
N SER A 126 15.76 8.21 -6.74
CA SER A 126 16.56 7.82 -7.91
C SER A 126 16.98 9.01 -8.77
N SER A 127 16.18 10.06 -8.86
CA SER A 127 16.52 11.28 -9.61
C SER A 127 17.28 12.31 -8.78
N ARG A 128 17.44 12.10 -7.49
CA ARG A 128 18.07 13.06 -6.55
C ARG A 128 19.52 13.38 -6.92
N GLY A 129 20.26 12.41 -7.43
CA GLY A 129 21.64 12.61 -7.89
C GLY A 129 21.72 13.63 -9.03
N TRP A 130 20.78 13.61 -9.94
CA TRP A 130 20.66 14.59 -11.02
C TRP A 130 20.32 15.98 -10.50
N ASP A 131 19.41 16.08 -9.56
CA ASP A 131 19.02 17.34 -8.96
C ASP A 131 20.21 18.02 -8.26
N ILE A 132 20.98 17.23 -7.52
CA ILE A 132 22.20 17.69 -6.85
C ILE A 132 23.25 18.11 -7.86
N LYS A 133 23.48 17.31 -8.88
CA LYS A 133 24.44 17.64 -9.96
C LYS A 133 24.06 18.93 -10.68
N ASN A 134 22.80 19.10 -11.02
CA ASN A 134 22.31 20.32 -11.67
C ASN A 134 22.47 21.55 -10.76
N SER A 135 22.24 21.39 -9.47
CA SER A 135 22.45 22.48 -8.48
C SER A 135 23.92 22.89 -8.41
N ILE A 136 24.85 21.94 -8.45
CA ILE A 136 26.29 22.19 -8.45
C ILE A 136 26.68 22.96 -9.72
N GLU A 137 26.21 22.51 -10.89
CA GLU A 137 26.52 23.16 -12.18
C GLU A 137 25.95 24.57 -12.24
N TRP A 138 24.76 24.79 -11.72
CA TRP A 138 24.16 26.13 -11.61
C TRP A 138 24.98 27.06 -10.75
N LYS A 139 25.45 26.60 -9.59
CA LYS A 139 26.34 27.38 -8.72
C LYS A 139 27.66 27.73 -9.40
N LYS A 140 28.24 26.81 -10.13
CA LYS A 140 29.44 27.06 -10.94
C LYS A 140 29.19 28.15 -11.99
N PHE A 141 28.07 28.05 -12.69
CA PHE A 141 27.67 29.02 -13.70
C PHE A 141 27.51 30.43 -13.10
N ILE A 142 26.82 30.56 -11.97
CA ILE A 142 26.62 31.84 -11.30
C ILE A 142 27.94 32.44 -10.80
N SER A 143 28.86 31.60 -10.32
CA SER A 143 30.18 32.04 -9.84
C SER A 143 31.17 32.40 -10.96
N GLY A 144 30.81 32.18 -12.21
CA GLY A 144 31.67 32.41 -13.36
C GLY A 144 32.78 31.37 -13.57
N ALA A 145 32.65 30.23 -12.91
CA ALA A 145 33.62 29.15 -13.03
C ALA A 145 33.36 28.24 -14.24
#